data_c5ffd662439971235d44cdf05a71c1ab
#
_entry.id   c5ffd662439971235d44cdf05a71c1ab
#
_cell.length_a   1.000
_cell.length_b   1.000
_cell.length_c   1.000
_cell.angle_alpha   90.00
_cell.angle_beta   90.00
_cell.angle_gamma   90.00
#
_symmetry.space_group_name_H-M   'P 1'
#
loop_
_entity.id
_entity.type
_entity.pdbx_description
1 polymer ?
#
loop_
_entity_poly.entity_id
_entity_poly.type
_entity_poly.pdbx_seq_one_letter_code
_entity_poly.pdbx_strand_id
1 'polypeptide(L)'
;VTWPSGSADREEVRVTTEALAGLSNNLLYSAMAVYAIAMYCYTAELAFSAPRRTREQATEAVEARELATVGGASDSPVYDATEHGPGDLAARTARSHRLGRVAVSLTVLAFALHLGSVVARGLSAERAPWGNMFEFSVTGALAVTGVYLVLLTRRDIRYLGTFVVLPVLLTLGLAVAVLYTESAQLVPALKSVWLVIHVSAAIIASGILTVAFAQTICFLVQDRRERTPDRRPSFMDRFPPAAALDRSAYKMHAFAYPIWTFAVIAGAIWAENAWGRYWGWDPKETWAFITWMVYTAYLHARATAGWKGRKAAYVALLGYATFLFNYLVVNIWLVGFHSYAGVG
;
A
#
# COMPACT_ATOMS: atom_id res chain seq x y z
N VAL A 1 34.09 19.22 -0.54
CA VAL A 1 32.93 20.09 -0.87
C VAL A 1 33.33 21.49 -0.41
N THR A 2 33.65 22.38 -1.35
CA THR A 2 33.96 23.79 -1.08
C THR A 2 32.68 24.51 -0.70
N TRP A 3 32.64 25.10 0.49
CA TRP A 3 31.55 25.96 0.95
C TRP A 3 31.46 27.23 0.09
N PRO A 4 30.25 27.70 -0.30
CA PRO A 4 30.11 28.94 -1.03
C PRO A 4 30.66 30.10 -0.20
N SER A 5 31.60 30.83 -0.77
CA SER A 5 32.41 31.86 -0.08
C SER A 5 31.80 33.28 -0.15
N GLY A 6 30.72 33.48 -0.94
CA GLY A 6 30.05 34.76 -1.14
C GLY A 6 28.65 34.87 -0.59
N SER A 7 28.16 36.05 -0.26
CA SER A 7 26.78 36.31 0.13
C SER A 7 25.79 36.00 -1.01
N ALA A 8 26.16 36.30 -2.25
CA ALA A 8 25.38 36.03 -3.46
C ALA A 8 25.18 34.53 -3.69
N ASP A 9 26.24 33.71 -3.56
CA ASP A 9 26.16 32.26 -3.72
C ASP A 9 25.24 31.61 -2.66
N ARG A 10 25.24 32.13 -1.44
CA ARG A 10 24.36 31.67 -0.34
C ARG A 10 22.92 32.04 -0.57
N GLU A 11 22.65 33.21 -1.14
CA GLU A 11 21.31 33.67 -1.46
C GLU A 11 20.71 32.84 -2.63
N GLU A 12 21.49 32.55 -3.67
CA GLU A 12 21.10 31.72 -4.79
C GLU A 12 20.78 30.28 -4.36
N VAL A 13 21.65 29.66 -3.53
CA VAL A 13 21.40 28.31 -2.97
C VAL A 13 20.14 28.30 -2.10
N ARG A 14 19.90 29.34 -1.31
CA ARG A 14 18.69 29.43 -0.47
C ARG A 14 17.43 29.55 -1.30
N VAL A 15 17.42 30.39 -2.34
CA VAL A 15 16.29 30.56 -3.26
C VAL A 15 15.97 29.26 -3.98
N THR A 16 16.99 28.52 -4.44
CA THR A 16 16.80 27.22 -5.10
C THR A 16 16.23 26.16 -4.14
N THR A 17 16.67 26.13 -2.90
CA THR A 17 16.21 25.20 -1.87
C THR A 17 14.74 25.47 -1.51
N GLU A 18 14.35 26.73 -1.31
CA GLU A 18 12.96 27.14 -1.04
C GLU A 18 12.03 26.82 -2.25
N ALA A 19 12.51 27.07 -3.47
CA ALA A 19 11.76 26.73 -4.69
C ALA A 19 11.51 25.22 -4.82
N LEU A 20 12.53 24.39 -4.50
CA LEU A 20 12.39 22.92 -4.52
C LEU A 20 11.43 22.43 -3.43
N ALA A 21 11.46 23.03 -2.24
CA ALA A 21 10.51 22.70 -1.17
C ALA A 21 9.07 23.06 -1.57
N GLY A 22 8.86 24.23 -2.17
CA GLY A 22 7.58 24.64 -2.72
C GLY A 22 7.09 23.72 -3.83
N LEU A 23 7.97 23.34 -4.76
CA LEU A 23 7.67 22.37 -5.82
C LEU A 23 7.26 21.01 -5.23
N SER A 24 7.97 20.53 -4.21
CA SER A 24 7.62 19.27 -3.50
C SER A 24 6.19 19.30 -2.98
N ASN A 25 5.80 20.38 -2.29
CA ASN A 25 4.45 20.51 -1.74
C ASN A 25 3.38 20.56 -2.86
N ASN A 26 3.62 21.33 -3.91
CA ASN A 26 2.68 21.43 -5.05
C ASN A 26 2.51 20.07 -5.76
N LEU A 27 3.59 19.32 -5.96
CA LEU A 27 3.54 17.98 -6.52
C LEU A 27 2.78 17.00 -5.61
N LEU A 28 2.96 17.11 -4.29
CA LEU A 28 2.25 16.28 -3.32
C LEU A 28 0.74 16.53 -3.36
N TYR A 29 0.31 17.79 -3.33
CA TYR A 29 -1.11 18.15 -3.41
C TYR A 29 -1.74 17.72 -4.74
N SER A 30 -1.00 17.89 -5.85
CA SER A 30 -1.42 17.40 -7.16
C SER A 30 -1.56 15.87 -7.17
N ALA A 31 -0.60 15.14 -6.58
CA ALA A 31 -0.67 13.69 -6.46
C ALA A 31 -1.89 13.25 -5.65
N MET A 32 -2.17 13.91 -4.52
CA MET A 32 -3.35 13.61 -3.69
C MET A 32 -4.66 13.80 -4.46
N ALA A 33 -4.79 14.89 -5.24
CA ALA A 33 -5.96 15.12 -6.07
C ALA A 33 -6.14 14.02 -7.12
N VAL A 34 -5.05 13.62 -7.79
CA VAL A 34 -5.10 12.53 -8.79
C VAL A 34 -5.39 11.18 -8.15
N TYR A 35 -4.83 10.88 -6.96
CA TYR A 35 -5.18 9.67 -6.19
C TYR A 35 -6.67 9.65 -5.82
N ALA A 36 -7.25 10.78 -5.44
CA ALA A 36 -8.68 10.86 -5.12
C ALA A 36 -9.57 10.52 -6.34
N ILE A 37 -9.20 11.04 -7.52
CA ILE A 37 -9.90 10.71 -8.77
C ILE A 37 -9.68 9.23 -9.13
N ALA A 38 -8.47 8.70 -8.98
CA ALA A 38 -8.18 7.29 -9.20
C ALA A 38 -9.02 6.38 -8.28
N MET A 39 -9.13 6.73 -6.99
CA MET A 39 -9.97 6.02 -6.03
C MET A 39 -11.44 6.01 -6.44
N TYR A 40 -11.95 7.15 -6.89
CA TYR A 40 -13.32 7.23 -7.43
C TYR A 40 -13.51 6.29 -8.63
N CYS A 41 -12.56 6.27 -9.56
CA CYS A 41 -12.60 5.38 -10.72
C CYS A 41 -12.55 3.91 -10.35
N TYR A 42 -11.73 3.49 -9.36
CA TYR A 42 -11.71 2.11 -8.84
C TYR A 42 -13.05 1.76 -8.18
N THR A 43 -13.60 2.66 -7.39
CA THR A 43 -14.92 2.44 -6.74
C THR A 43 -16.02 2.30 -7.79
N ALA A 44 -15.99 3.15 -8.83
CA ALA A 44 -16.92 3.07 -9.94
C ALA A 44 -16.72 1.77 -10.77
N GLU A 45 -15.47 1.34 -11.01
CA GLU A 45 -15.19 0.04 -11.63
C GLU A 45 -15.85 -1.09 -10.84
N LEU A 46 -15.67 -1.12 -9.51
CA LEU A 46 -16.31 -2.10 -8.64
C LEU A 46 -17.84 -2.02 -8.71
N ALA A 47 -18.43 -0.82 -8.75
CA ALA A 47 -19.87 -0.64 -8.81
C ALA A 47 -20.48 -1.14 -10.14
N PHE A 48 -19.80 -0.92 -11.26
CA PHE A 48 -20.29 -1.29 -12.60
C PHE A 48 -19.85 -2.69 -13.06
N SER A 49 -18.92 -3.34 -12.38
CA SER A 49 -18.45 -4.69 -12.73
C SER A 49 -19.58 -5.72 -12.56
N ALA A 50 -19.72 -6.63 -13.51
CA ALA A 50 -20.61 -7.78 -13.34
C ALA A 50 -20.05 -8.75 -12.29
N PRO A 51 -20.90 -9.43 -11.49
CA PRO A 51 -20.49 -10.49 -10.59
C PRO A 51 -19.69 -11.58 -11.31
N ARG A 52 -18.72 -12.16 -10.65
CA ARG A 52 -17.84 -13.17 -11.25
C ARG A 52 -18.61 -14.39 -11.77
N ARG A 53 -19.62 -14.88 -11.02
CA ARG A 53 -20.47 -16.00 -11.43
C ARG A 53 -21.20 -15.72 -12.74
N THR A 54 -21.73 -14.50 -12.90
CA THR A 54 -22.41 -14.10 -14.13
C THR A 54 -21.47 -14.08 -15.33
N ARG A 55 -20.20 -13.70 -15.11
CA ARG A 55 -19.16 -13.74 -16.17
C ARG A 55 -18.80 -15.18 -16.54
N GLU A 56 -18.56 -16.04 -15.56
CA GLU A 56 -18.24 -17.46 -15.76
C GLU A 56 -19.38 -18.15 -16.53
N GLN A 57 -20.63 -17.96 -16.11
CA GLN A 57 -21.82 -18.48 -16.80
C GLN A 57 -21.96 -17.96 -18.25
N ALA A 58 -21.68 -16.66 -18.45
CA ALA A 58 -21.72 -16.09 -19.79
C ALA A 58 -20.62 -16.66 -20.70
N THR A 59 -19.42 -16.92 -20.15
CA THR A 59 -18.32 -17.54 -20.90
C THR A 59 -18.68 -19.00 -21.25
N GLU A 60 -19.16 -19.78 -20.30
CA GLU A 60 -19.60 -21.16 -20.51
C GLU A 60 -20.73 -21.24 -21.54
N ALA A 61 -21.68 -20.31 -21.51
CA ALA A 61 -22.76 -20.24 -22.48
C ALA A 61 -22.28 -19.90 -23.91
N VAL A 62 -21.27 -19.04 -24.03
CA VAL A 62 -20.65 -18.72 -25.33
C VAL A 62 -19.88 -19.92 -25.86
N GLU A 63 -19.05 -20.58 -25.05
CA GLU A 63 -18.32 -21.80 -25.42
C GLU A 63 -19.27 -22.93 -25.81
N ALA A 64 -20.34 -23.14 -25.03
CA ALA A 64 -21.37 -24.14 -25.37
C ALA A 64 -22.06 -23.82 -26.69
N ARG A 65 -22.32 -22.55 -27.00
CA ARG A 65 -22.92 -22.11 -28.26
C ARG A 65 -21.96 -22.28 -29.44
N GLU A 66 -20.67 -21.98 -29.27
CA GLU A 66 -19.66 -22.23 -30.32
C GLU A 66 -19.52 -23.71 -30.61
N LEU A 67 -19.51 -24.57 -29.59
CA LEU A 67 -19.49 -26.03 -29.75
C LEU A 67 -20.74 -26.55 -30.45
N ALA A 68 -21.93 -26.01 -30.10
CA ALA A 68 -23.19 -26.41 -30.77
C ALA A 68 -23.26 -25.98 -32.22
N THR A 69 -22.71 -24.80 -32.57
CA THR A 69 -22.65 -24.35 -33.99
C THR A 69 -21.71 -25.19 -34.82
N VAL A 70 -20.64 -25.74 -34.26
CA VAL A 70 -19.73 -26.69 -34.95
C VAL A 70 -20.36 -28.08 -35.08
N GLY A 71 -21.27 -28.46 -34.13
CA GLY A 71 -21.93 -29.77 -34.10
C GLY A 71 -23.28 -29.88 -34.87
N GLY A 72 -23.76 -28.82 -35.52
CA GLY A 72 -24.98 -28.83 -36.34
C GLY A 72 -26.32 -29.01 -35.59
N ALA A 73 -26.35 -28.84 -34.29
CA ALA A 73 -27.57 -28.97 -33.48
C ALA A 73 -28.27 -27.60 -33.33
N SER A 74 -29.41 -27.42 -33.99
CA SER A 74 -30.18 -26.15 -34.04
C SER A 74 -31.28 -25.99 -32.98
N ASP A 75 -31.40 -26.88 -32.01
CA ASP A 75 -32.44 -26.81 -30.96
C ASP A 75 -31.83 -26.83 -29.58
N SER A 76 -31.37 -25.66 -29.12
CA SER A 76 -31.07 -25.43 -27.69
C SER A 76 -32.19 -24.64 -27.05
N PRO A 77 -32.64 -25.02 -25.82
CA PRO A 77 -33.69 -24.29 -25.13
C PRO A 77 -33.28 -22.84 -24.91
N VAL A 78 -34.14 -21.91 -25.28
CA VAL A 78 -34.04 -20.49 -24.98
C VAL A 78 -34.01 -20.35 -23.46
N TYR A 79 -32.79 -20.17 -22.92
CA TYR A 79 -32.62 -19.80 -21.52
C TYR A 79 -33.22 -18.42 -21.35
N ASP A 80 -34.27 -18.33 -20.55
CA ASP A 80 -34.91 -17.06 -20.19
C ASP A 80 -33.89 -16.20 -19.43
N ALA A 81 -33.24 -15.33 -20.18
CA ALA A 81 -32.20 -14.46 -19.64
C ALA A 81 -32.88 -13.36 -18.83
N THR A 82 -32.95 -13.61 -17.54
CA THR A 82 -33.34 -12.63 -16.51
C THR A 82 -32.99 -11.21 -16.86
N GLU A 83 -33.94 -10.32 -16.83
CA GLU A 83 -34.02 -8.84 -16.79
C GLU A 83 -32.95 -7.97 -17.48
N HIS A 84 -31.79 -8.50 -17.88
CA HIS A 84 -30.71 -7.75 -18.55
C HIS A 84 -30.27 -8.51 -19.81
N GLY A 85 -30.55 -7.97 -20.99
CA GLY A 85 -30.15 -8.57 -22.25
C GLY A 85 -28.62 -8.74 -22.40
N PRO A 86 -28.13 -9.69 -23.24
CA PRO A 86 -26.69 -9.91 -23.46
C PRO A 86 -25.91 -8.64 -23.84
N GLY A 87 -26.55 -7.70 -24.52
CA GLY A 87 -25.97 -6.40 -24.89
C GLY A 87 -25.72 -5.47 -23.71
N ASP A 88 -26.60 -5.47 -22.71
CA ASP A 88 -26.43 -4.63 -21.51
C ASP A 88 -25.27 -5.15 -20.63
N LEU A 89 -25.15 -6.46 -20.49
CA LEU A 89 -24.02 -7.08 -19.76
C LEU A 89 -22.69 -6.77 -20.44
N ALA A 90 -22.62 -6.86 -21.76
CA ALA A 90 -21.42 -6.51 -22.53
C ALA A 90 -21.05 -5.03 -22.40
N ALA A 91 -22.03 -4.13 -22.48
CA ALA A 91 -21.84 -2.70 -22.31
C ALA A 91 -21.34 -2.34 -20.89
N ARG A 92 -21.93 -2.93 -19.85
CA ARG A 92 -21.50 -2.76 -18.45
C ARG A 92 -20.06 -3.27 -18.22
N THR A 93 -19.74 -4.42 -18.78
CA THR A 93 -18.40 -5.01 -18.68
C THR A 93 -17.37 -4.12 -19.41
N ALA A 94 -17.67 -3.63 -20.61
CA ALA A 94 -16.80 -2.72 -21.35
C ALA A 94 -16.58 -1.39 -20.58
N ARG A 95 -17.64 -0.82 -19.98
CA ARG A 95 -17.54 0.40 -19.16
C ARG A 95 -16.68 0.18 -17.92
N SER A 96 -16.88 -0.93 -17.21
CA SER A 96 -16.07 -1.30 -16.05
C SER A 96 -14.59 -1.43 -16.41
N HIS A 97 -14.25 -2.14 -17.49
CA HIS A 97 -12.87 -2.28 -17.96
C HIS A 97 -12.23 -0.93 -18.38
N ARG A 98 -12.99 0.00 -18.95
CA ARG A 98 -12.49 1.35 -19.25
C ARG A 98 -12.18 2.11 -17.98
N LEU A 99 -13.10 2.11 -16.99
CA LEU A 99 -12.88 2.77 -15.70
C LEU A 99 -11.66 2.21 -14.97
N GLY A 100 -11.49 0.88 -14.96
CA GLY A 100 -10.32 0.26 -14.34
C GLY A 100 -9.00 0.64 -15.00
N ARG A 101 -8.96 0.73 -16.35
CA ARG A 101 -7.76 1.21 -17.05
C ARG A 101 -7.47 2.68 -16.74
N VAL A 102 -8.49 3.53 -16.72
CA VAL A 102 -8.34 4.94 -16.34
C VAL A 102 -7.84 5.06 -14.90
N ALA A 103 -8.39 4.27 -13.97
CA ALA A 103 -7.95 4.25 -12.58
C ALA A 103 -6.47 3.89 -12.44
N VAL A 104 -6.01 2.84 -13.16
CA VAL A 104 -4.58 2.45 -13.17
C VAL A 104 -3.71 3.55 -13.78
N SER A 105 -4.10 4.16 -14.91
CA SER A 105 -3.34 5.25 -15.53
C SER A 105 -3.23 6.46 -14.61
N LEU A 106 -4.32 6.83 -13.92
CA LEU A 106 -4.31 7.90 -12.92
C LEU A 106 -3.44 7.54 -11.72
N THR A 107 -3.44 6.28 -11.27
CA THR A 107 -2.56 5.83 -10.18
C THR A 107 -1.09 5.92 -10.57
N VAL A 108 -0.74 5.58 -11.81
CA VAL A 108 0.63 5.75 -12.34
C VAL A 108 1.02 7.23 -12.41
N LEU A 109 0.13 8.10 -12.88
CA LEU A 109 0.36 9.56 -12.89
C LEU A 109 0.53 10.10 -11.47
N ALA A 110 -0.37 9.74 -10.54
CA ALA A 110 -0.27 10.14 -9.15
C ALA A 110 1.03 9.65 -8.50
N PHE A 111 1.45 8.41 -8.79
CA PHE A 111 2.73 7.87 -8.33
C PHE A 111 3.92 8.68 -8.88
N ALA A 112 3.90 9.07 -10.15
CA ALA A 112 4.97 9.87 -10.75
C ALA A 112 5.06 11.27 -10.11
N LEU A 113 3.92 11.94 -9.90
CA LEU A 113 3.87 13.23 -9.19
C LEU A 113 4.34 13.09 -7.74
N HIS A 114 3.91 12.04 -7.05
CA HIS A 114 4.31 11.74 -5.68
C HIS A 114 5.81 11.42 -5.58
N LEU A 115 6.36 10.65 -6.51
CA LEU A 115 7.81 10.40 -6.60
C LEU A 115 8.56 11.71 -6.85
N GLY A 116 8.07 12.55 -7.76
CA GLY A 116 8.62 13.89 -7.99
C GLY A 116 8.64 14.75 -6.73
N SER A 117 7.55 14.71 -5.93
CA SER A 117 7.49 15.39 -4.62
C SER A 117 8.59 14.88 -3.67
N VAL A 118 8.72 13.55 -3.52
CA VAL A 118 9.73 12.93 -2.64
C VAL A 118 11.15 13.29 -3.09
N VAL A 119 11.42 13.26 -4.41
CA VAL A 119 12.72 13.64 -4.97
C VAL A 119 13.02 15.13 -4.74
N ALA A 120 12.05 16.01 -5.05
CA ALA A 120 12.21 17.45 -4.81
C ALA A 120 12.46 17.76 -3.33
N ARG A 121 11.79 17.05 -2.42
CA ARG A 121 12.02 17.14 -0.97
C ARG A 121 13.43 16.71 -0.58
N GLY A 122 13.91 15.58 -1.13
CA GLY A 122 15.27 15.10 -0.89
C GLY A 122 16.33 16.08 -1.39
N LEU A 123 16.12 16.65 -2.57
CA LEU A 123 17.03 17.66 -3.13
C LEU A 123 17.02 18.95 -2.31
N SER A 124 15.86 19.44 -1.87
CA SER A 124 15.75 20.63 -1.02
C SER A 124 16.43 20.45 0.34
N ALA A 125 16.43 19.23 0.86
CA ALA A 125 17.05 18.90 2.15
C ALA A 125 18.52 18.42 2.01
N GLU A 126 19.01 18.23 0.78
CA GLU A 126 20.33 17.64 0.47
C GLU A 126 20.58 16.29 1.14
N ARG A 127 19.53 15.50 1.32
CA ARG A 127 19.54 14.20 2.00
C ARG A 127 18.36 13.32 1.60
N ALA A 128 18.41 12.06 2.01
CA ALA A 128 17.29 11.16 1.86
C ALA A 128 16.03 11.68 2.62
N PRO A 129 14.84 11.72 1.97
CA PRO A 129 13.65 12.38 2.47
C PRO A 129 12.85 11.48 3.43
N TRP A 130 13.42 11.10 4.56
CA TRP A 130 12.78 10.32 5.64
C TRP A 130 13.37 10.62 7.03
N GLY A 131 13.85 11.85 7.23
CA GLY A 131 14.44 12.31 8.48
C GLY A 131 13.44 12.74 9.55
N ASN A 132 12.15 12.85 9.22
CA ASN A 132 11.07 13.18 10.14
C ASN A 132 9.80 12.39 9.80
N MET A 133 8.76 12.51 10.65
CA MET A 133 7.50 11.76 10.48
C MET A 133 6.72 12.15 9.22
N PHE A 134 6.76 13.41 8.83
CA PHE A 134 6.15 13.87 7.56
C PHE A 134 6.78 13.16 6.37
N GLU A 135 8.10 13.22 6.27
CA GLU A 135 8.85 12.62 5.17
C GLU A 135 8.72 11.10 5.13
N PHE A 136 8.77 10.45 6.32
CA PHE A 136 8.56 9.01 6.43
C PHE A 136 7.15 8.61 5.97
N SER A 137 6.12 9.38 6.35
CA SER A 137 4.73 9.12 5.97
C SER A 137 4.53 9.26 4.45
N VAL A 138 5.06 10.33 3.87
CA VAL A 138 4.99 10.59 2.43
C VAL A 138 5.72 9.48 1.65
N THR A 139 6.97 9.16 2.03
CA THR A 139 7.74 8.11 1.34
C THR A 139 7.14 6.71 1.57
N GLY A 140 6.58 6.45 2.75
CA GLY A 140 5.85 5.22 3.07
C GLY A 140 4.61 5.04 2.19
N ALA A 141 3.80 6.09 2.03
CA ALA A 141 2.63 6.08 1.14
C ALA A 141 3.03 5.87 -0.33
N LEU A 142 4.16 6.44 -0.76
CA LEU A 142 4.75 6.17 -2.09
C LEU A 142 5.11 4.70 -2.25
N ALA A 143 5.73 4.08 -1.23
CA ALA A 143 6.09 2.67 -1.26
C ALA A 143 4.86 1.76 -1.34
N VAL A 144 3.77 2.06 -0.60
CA VAL A 144 2.49 1.33 -0.70
C VAL A 144 1.98 1.34 -2.13
N THR A 145 1.94 2.51 -2.77
CA THR A 145 1.49 2.64 -4.16
C THR A 145 2.44 1.92 -5.13
N GLY A 146 3.75 2.04 -4.93
CA GLY A 146 4.75 1.35 -5.74
C GLY A 146 4.60 -0.17 -5.69
N VAL A 147 4.43 -0.74 -4.50
CA VAL A 147 4.15 -2.17 -4.31
C VAL A 147 2.87 -2.57 -5.03
N TYR A 148 1.80 -1.80 -4.90
CA TYR A 148 0.54 -2.07 -5.59
C TYR A 148 0.71 -2.06 -7.11
N LEU A 149 1.39 -1.06 -7.67
CA LEU A 149 1.67 -0.99 -9.11
C LEU A 149 2.52 -2.16 -9.60
N VAL A 150 3.57 -2.54 -8.86
CA VAL A 150 4.38 -3.72 -9.17
C VAL A 150 3.55 -5.00 -9.16
N LEU A 151 2.64 -5.17 -8.21
CA LEU A 151 1.75 -6.32 -8.17
C LEU A 151 0.76 -6.33 -9.33
N LEU A 152 0.28 -5.16 -9.76
CA LEU A 152 -0.59 -5.01 -10.93
C LEU A 152 0.06 -5.47 -12.24
N THR A 153 1.41 -5.37 -12.38
CA THR A 153 2.12 -5.88 -13.56
C THR A 153 2.14 -7.41 -13.61
N ARG A 154 1.92 -8.07 -12.49
CA ARG A 154 2.01 -9.54 -12.36
C ARG A 154 0.64 -10.21 -12.28
N ARG A 155 -0.39 -9.50 -11.80
CA ARG A 155 -1.73 -10.03 -11.55
C ARG A 155 -2.77 -8.91 -11.64
N ASP A 156 -3.96 -9.23 -12.13
CA ASP A 156 -5.09 -8.28 -12.07
C ASP A 156 -5.64 -8.21 -10.64
N ILE A 157 -5.12 -7.24 -9.90
CA ILE A 157 -5.56 -6.92 -8.53
C ILE A 157 -6.25 -5.55 -8.46
N ARG A 158 -6.85 -5.07 -9.56
CA ARG A 158 -7.57 -3.78 -9.60
C ARG A 158 -8.69 -3.70 -8.55
N TYR A 159 -9.29 -4.82 -8.19
CA TYR A 159 -10.28 -4.89 -7.11
C TYR A 159 -9.76 -4.37 -5.76
N LEU A 160 -8.44 -4.38 -5.52
CA LEU A 160 -7.80 -3.80 -4.33
C LEU A 160 -7.58 -2.29 -4.44
N GLY A 161 -7.73 -1.69 -5.61
CA GLY A 161 -7.35 -0.29 -5.86
C GLY A 161 -7.93 0.68 -4.84
N THR A 162 -9.23 0.64 -4.60
CA THR A 162 -9.88 1.48 -3.58
C THR A 162 -9.30 1.24 -2.18
N PHE A 163 -9.05 -0.03 -1.80
CA PHE A 163 -8.57 -0.41 -0.47
C PHE A 163 -7.08 -0.13 -0.24
N VAL A 164 -6.33 0.12 -1.31
CA VAL A 164 -4.92 0.55 -1.25
C VAL A 164 -4.81 2.07 -1.33
N VAL A 165 -5.54 2.71 -2.25
CA VAL A 165 -5.46 4.16 -2.44
C VAL A 165 -6.08 4.92 -1.26
N LEU A 166 -7.12 4.38 -0.61
CA LEU A 166 -7.71 5.00 0.58
C LEU A 166 -6.71 5.15 1.74
N PRO A 167 -6.00 4.10 2.21
CA PRO A 167 -4.94 4.28 3.20
C PRO A 167 -3.84 5.24 2.78
N VAL A 168 -3.45 5.24 1.49
CA VAL A 168 -2.47 6.20 0.95
C VAL A 168 -2.97 7.63 1.14
N LEU A 169 -4.20 7.94 0.73
CA LEU A 169 -4.80 9.27 0.90
C LEU A 169 -4.94 9.67 2.36
N LEU A 170 -5.35 8.74 3.24
CA LEU A 170 -5.45 9.01 4.68
C LEU A 170 -4.08 9.30 5.28
N THR A 171 -3.04 8.56 4.90
CA THR A 171 -1.66 8.78 5.35
C THR A 171 -1.13 10.13 4.85
N LEU A 172 -1.34 10.47 3.58
CA LEU A 172 -0.93 11.76 3.03
C LEU A 172 -1.71 12.92 3.65
N GLY A 173 -3.02 12.75 3.88
CA GLY A 173 -3.84 13.74 4.58
C GLY A 173 -3.36 13.99 6.00
N LEU A 174 -3.07 12.92 6.76
CA LEU A 174 -2.48 13.02 8.09
C LEU A 174 -1.09 13.70 8.05
N ALA A 175 -0.26 13.31 7.09
CA ALA A 175 1.07 13.88 6.91
C ALA A 175 1.00 15.40 6.69
N VAL A 176 0.13 15.86 5.81
CA VAL A 176 -0.02 17.29 5.50
C VAL A 176 -0.69 18.06 6.63
N ALA A 177 -1.74 17.50 7.26
CA ALA A 177 -2.55 18.22 8.22
C ALA A 177 -1.94 18.27 9.64
N VAL A 178 -1.17 17.23 10.02
CA VAL A 178 -0.72 17.04 11.42
C VAL A 178 0.79 16.94 11.54
N LEU A 179 1.46 16.27 10.58
CA LEU A 179 2.87 15.91 10.68
C LEU A 179 3.78 16.84 9.86
N TYR A 180 3.22 17.87 9.21
CA TYR A 180 4.00 18.72 8.32
C TYR A 180 5.16 19.38 9.07
N THR A 181 6.36 19.22 8.52
CA THR A 181 7.60 19.82 9.04
C THR A 181 8.36 20.41 7.86
N GLU A 182 8.91 21.60 8.02
CA GLU A 182 9.73 22.24 6.99
C GLU A 182 10.98 21.40 6.66
N SER A 183 11.52 21.60 5.46
CA SER A 183 12.75 20.95 5.04
C SER A 183 13.93 21.49 5.85
N ALA A 184 14.60 20.64 6.62
CA ALA A 184 15.69 21.01 7.47
C ALA A 184 16.83 19.97 7.40
N GLN A 185 18.05 20.41 7.73
CA GLN A 185 19.20 19.52 7.86
C GLN A 185 19.02 18.57 9.05
N LEU A 186 19.59 17.35 8.92
CA LEU A 186 19.57 16.37 10.00
C LEU A 186 20.57 16.73 11.10
N VAL A 187 20.20 16.41 12.32
CA VAL A 187 21.13 16.38 13.46
C VAL A 187 22.25 15.35 13.20
N PRO A 188 23.47 15.56 13.74
CA PRO A 188 24.62 14.69 13.43
C PRO A 188 24.38 13.20 13.62
N ALA A 189 23.63 12.80 14.65
CA ALA A 189 23.28 11.41 14.93
C ALA A 189 22.51 10.71 13.78
N LEU A 190 21.79 11.47 12.97
CA LEU A 190 21.04 10.96 11.81
C LEU A 190 21.85 10.95 10.51
N LYS A 191 23.09 11.47 10.50
CA LYS A 191 23.96 11.49 9.32
C LYS A 191 24.74 10.17 9.19
N SER A 192 24.02 9.08 8.90
CA SER A 192 24.61 7.73 8.76
C SER A 192 24.03 7.01 7.55
N VAL A 193 24.88 6.32 6.82
CA VAL A 193 24.48 5.42 5.73
C VAL A 193 23.55 4.29 6.26
N TRP A 194 23.78 3.84 7.49
CA TRP A 194 22.94 2.82 8.11
C TRP A 194 21.51 3.29 8.37
N LEU A 195 21.30 4.58 8.65
CA LEU A 195 19.95 5.16 8.72
C LEU A 195 19.24 5.01 7.37
N VAL A 196 19.92 5.35 6.27
CA VAL A 196 19.36 5.25 4.92
C VAL A 196 18.95 3.81 4.61
N ILE A 197 19.82 2.84 4.90
CA ILE A 197 19.57 1.40 4.68
C ILE A 197 18.40 0.92 5.54
N HIS A 198 18.45 1.20 6.84
CA HIS A 198 17.40 0.82 7.80
C HIS A 198 16.03 1.34 7.40
N VAL A 199 15.91 2.65 7.20
CA VAL A 199 14.63 3.29 6.92
C VAL A 199 14.09 2.89 5.55
N SER A 200 14.95 2.74 4.54
CA SER A 200 14.52 2.22 3.22
C SER A 200 13.92 0.83 3.32
N ALA A 201 14.58 -0.09 4.04
CA ALA A 201 14.07 -1.44 4.25
C ALA A 201 12.75 -1.43 5.04
N ALA A 202 12.65 -0.60 6.09
CA ALA A 202 11.42 -0.43 6.86
C ALA A 202 10.27 0.09 6.01
N ILE A 203 10.51 1.10 5.15
CA ILE A 203 9.54 1.67 4.23
C ILE A 203 9.05 0.61 3.22
N ILE A 204 9.95 -0.16 2.62
CA ILE A 204 9.58 -1.22 1.67
C ILE A 204 8.75 -2.30 2.36
N ALA A 205 9.19 -2.79 3.53
CA ALA A 205 8.45 -3.78 4.31
C ALA A 205 7.06 -3.27 4.68
N SER A 206 6.96 -2.02 5.16
CA SER A 206 5.69 -1.36 5.52
C SER A 206 4.74 -1.26 4.34
N GLY A 207 5.23 -0.91 3.16
CA GLY A 207 4.44 -0.86 1.92
C GLY A 207 3.83 -2.22 1.58
N ILE A 208 4.62 -3.30 1.67
CA ILE A 208 4.15 -4.66 1.40
C ILE A 208 3.14 -5.10 2.47
N LEU A 209 3.42 -4.84 3.75
CA LEU A 209 2.54 -5.19 4.87
C LEU A 209 1.19 -4.45 4.77
N THR A 210 1.17 -3.20 4.31
CA THR A 210 -0.06 -2.43 4.11
C THR A 210 -0.95 -3.04 3.01
N VAL A 211 -0.36 -3.42 1.88
CA VAL A 211 -1.11 -4.11 0.80
C VAL A 211 -1.57 -5.50 1.27
N ALA A 212 -0.73 -6.23 2.01
CA ALA A 212 -1.07 -7.54 2.59
C ALA A 212 -2.21 -7.43 3.62
N PHE A 213 -2.23 -6.36 4.43
CA PHE A 213 -3.31 -6.05 5.36
C PHE A 213 -4.64 -5.83 4.63
N ALA A 214 -4.66 -4.97 3.58
CA ALA A 214 -5.85 -4.75 2.77
C ALA A 214 -6.37 -6.07 2.17
N GLN A 215 -5.48 -6.90 1.65
CA GLN A 215 -5.81 -8.23 1.14
C GLN A 215 -6.38 -9.15 2.23
N THR A 216 -5.84 -9.09 3.45
CA THR A 216 -6.30 -9.90 4.59
C THR A 216 -7.70 -9.50 5.03
N ILE A 217 -8.02 -8.20 5.04
CA ILE A 217 -9.39 -7.72 5.30
C ILE A 217 -10.35 -8.23 4.22
N CYS A 218 -9.99 -8.09 2.94
CA CYS A 218 -10.81 -8.59 1.84
C CYS A 218 -11.04 -10.10 1.95
N PHE A 219 -10.01 -10.87 2.36
CA PHE A 219 -10.14 -12.29 2.64
C PHE A 219 -11.20 -12.56 3.72
N LEU A 220 -11.11 -11.90 4.87
CA LEU A 220 -12.05 -12.14 5.99
C LEU A 220 -13.50 -11.82 5.63
N VAL A 221 -13.72 -10.73 4.89
CA VAL A 221 -15.06 -10.36 4.41
C VAL A 221 -15.57 -11.40 3.43
N GLN A 222 -14.74 -11.85 2.49
CA GLN A 222 -15.13 -12.85 1.48
C GLN A 222 -15.38 -14.22 2.11
N ASP A 223 -14.52 -14.68 3.04
CA ASP A 223 -14.71 -15.96 3.76
C ASP A 223 -16.00 -15.97 4.56
N ARG A 224 -16.34 -14.85 5.23
CA ARG A 224 -17.64 -14.73 5.92
C ARG A 224 -18.80 -14.85 4.95
N ARG A 225 -18.71 -14.21 3.79
CA ARG A 225 -19.77 -14.26 2.76
C ARG A 225 -19.94 -15.64 2.16
N GLU A 226 -18.84 -16.33 1.84
CA GLU A 226 -18.88 -17.68 1.26
C GLU A 226 -19.51 -18.71 2.18
N ARG A 227 -19.46 -18.48 3.50
CA ARG A 227 -20.08 -19.34 4.51
C ARG A 227 -21.54 -19.01 4.81
N THR A 228 -22.04 -17.86 4.36
CA THR A 228 -23.42 -17.45 4.63
C THR A 228 -24.35 -18.02 3.56
N PRO A 229 -25.33 -18.88 3.91
CA PRO A 229 -26.41 -19.28 3.01
C PRO A 229 -27.23 -18.06 2.57
N ASP A 230 -27.86 -18.12 1.41
CA ASP A 230 -28.78 -17.11 0.88
C ASP A 230 -28.29 -15.66 0.94
N ARG A 231 -27.01 -15.49 0.67
CA ARG A 231 -26.35 -14.19 0.68
C ARG A 231 -26.91 -13.26 -0.39
N ARG A 232 -27.21 -12.03 0.02
CA ARG A 232 -27.62 -10.97 -0.92
C ARG A 232 -26.46 -10.61 -1.86
N PRO A 233 -26.74 -10.22 -3.12
CA PRO A 233 -25.74 -9.71 -4.04
C PRO A 233 -24.93 -8.55 -3.43
N SER A 234 -23.63 -8.52 -3.66
CA SER A 234 -22.73 -7.49 -3.12
C SER A 234 -21.55 -7.29 -4.06
N PHE A 235 -20.88 -6.13 -3.92
CA PHE A 235 -19.63 -5.84 -4.63
C PHE A 235 -18.55 -6.91 -4.41
N MET A 236 -18.58 -7.61 -3.27
CA MET A 236 -17.65 -8.71 -2.98
C MET A 236 -17.81 -9.92 -3.92
N ASP A 237 -18.93 -10.06 -4.62
CA ASP A 237 -19.10 -11.12 -5.63
C ASP A 237 -18.21 -10.94 -6.86
N ARG A 238 -17.51 -9.81 -6.94
CA ARG A 238 -16.50 -9.47 -7.97
C ARG A 238 -15.08 -9.85 -7.56
N PHE A 239 -14.88 -10.14 -6.27
CA PHE A 239 -13.58 -10.49 -5.71
C PHE A 239 -13.23 -11.95 -5.99
N PRO A 240 -11.92 -12.29 -5.98
CA PRO A 240 -11.48 -13.67 -6.00
C PRO A 240 -12.05 -14.47 -4.83
N PRO A 241 -12.12 -15.81 -4.94
CA PRO A 241 -12.51 -16.68 -3.84
C PRO A 241 -11.62 -16.46 -2.61
N ALA A 242 -12.21 -16.62 -1.41
CA ALA A 242 -11.53 -16.43 -0.13
C ALA A 242 -10.20 -17.20 -0.06
N ALA A 243 -10.17 -18.45 -0.53
CA ALA A 243 -8.94 -19.24 -0.56
C ALA A 243 -7.82 -18.64 -1.42
N ALA A 244 -8.15 -17.92 -2.50
CA ALA A 244 -7.17 -17.23 -3.34
C ALA A 244 -6.64 -15.96 -2.66
N LEU A 245 -7.53 -15.23 -1.97
CA LEU A 245 -7.17 -14.04 -1.19
C LEU A 245 -6.24 -14.41 -0.01
N ASP A 246 -6.55 -15.48 0.74
CA ASP A 246 -5.70 -15.99 1.83
C ASP A 246 -4.29 -16.38 1.33
N ARG A 247 -4.21 -17.13 0.22
CA ARG A 247 -2.91 -17.51 -0.38
C ARG A 247 -2.10 -16.31 -0.82
N SER A 248 -2.76 -15.30 -1.40
CA SER A 248 -2.08 -14.08 -1.85
C SER A 248 -1.57 -13.25 -0.67
N ALA A 249 -2.40 -13.04 0.36
CA ALA A 249 -2.01 -12.34 1.59
C ALA A 249 -0.82 -13.02 2.27
N TYR A 250 -0.87 -14.36 2.41
CA TYR A 250 0.24 -15.12 2.99
C TYR A 250 1.57 -14.89 2.26
N LYS A 251 1.56 -14.95 0.91
CA LYS A 251 2.79 -14.72 0.12
C LYS A 251 3.38 -13.33 0.36
N MET A 252 2.54 -12.32 0.51
CA MET A 252 3.00 -10.96 0.78
C MET A 252 3.56 -10.81 2.20
N HIS A 253 2.89 -11.36 3.21
CA HIS A 253 3.42 -11.37 4.59
C HIS A 253 4.75 -12.13 4.68
N ALA A 254 4.85 -13.30 4.03
CA ALA A 254 6.06 -14.10 4.00
C ALA A 254 7.22 -13.40 3.28
N PHE A 255 6.92 -12.59 2.26
CA PHE A 255 7.94 -11.80 1.55
C PHE A 255 8.34 -10.54 2.32
N ALA A 256 7.41 -9.89 3.02
CA ALA A 256 7.69 -8.70 3.82
C ALA A 256 8.54 -9.01 5.06
N TYR A 257 8.33 -10.18 5.66
CA TYR A 257 8.97 -10.55 6.94
C TYR A 257 10.50 -10.54 6.92
N PRO A 258 11.21 -11.15 5.96
CA PRO A 258 12.67 -11.07 5.91
C PRO A 258 13.17 -9.63 5.68
N ILE A 259 12.44 -8.79 4.95
CA ILE A 259 12.79 -7.37 4.75
C ILE A 259 12.63 -6.62 6.06
N TRP A 260 11.55 -6.88 6.82
CA TRP A 260 11.36 -6.31 8.15
C TRP A 260 12.43 -6.76 9.14
N THR A 261 12.81 -8.05 9.12
CA THR A 261 13.91 -8.59 9.92
C THR A 261 15.22 -7.88 9.60
N PHE A 262 15.54 -7.71 8.33
CA PHE A 262 16.71 -6.96 7.89
C PHE A 262 16.64 -5.49 8.34
N ALA A 263 15.48 -4.85 8.26
CA ALA A 263 15.29 -3.49 8.74
C ALA A 263 15.60 -3.37 10.24
N VAL A 264 15.11 -4.29 11.08
CA VAL A 264 15.39 -4.30 12.52
C VAL A 264 16.89 -4.46 12.80
N ILE A 265 17.57 -5.37 12.11
CA ILE A 265 19.01 -5.58 12.25
C ILE A 265 19.81 -4.32 11.80
N ALA A 266 19.47 -3.75 10.65
CA ALA A 266 20.10 -2.54 10.16
C ALA A 266 19.86 -1.34 11.09
N GLY A 267 18.68 -1.30 11.74
CA GLY A 267 18.34 -0.32 12.77
C GLY A 267 19.20 -0.45 14.02
N ALA A 268 19.49 -1.68 14.44
CA ALA A 268 20.40 -1.91 15.57
C ALA A 268 21.83 -1.45 15.25
N ILE A 269 22.32 -1.70 14.04
CA ILE A 269 23.65 -1.21 13.61
C ILE A 269 23.66 0.32 13.54
N TRP A 270 22.59 0.93 13.05
CA TRP A 270 22.45 2.39 13.08
C TRP A 270 22.43 2.94 14.51
N ALA A 271 21.71 2.30 15.44
CA ALA A 271 21.62 2.71 16.84
C ALA A 271 22.99 2.73 17.55
N GLU A 272 23.87 1.78 17.20
CA GLU A 272 25.23 1.77 17.69
C GLU A 272 26.00 3.02 17.22
N ASN A 273 25.88 3.36 15.93
CA ASN A 273 26.53 4.57 15.40
C ASN A 273 25.95 5.89 15.95
N ALA A 274 24.65 5.91 16.28
CA ALA A 274 23.94 7.10 16.74
C ALA A 274 24.06 7.32 18.24
N TRP A 275 24.07 6.25 19.02
CA TRP A 275 23.94 6.28 20.49
C TRP A 275 24.95 5.40 21.23
N GLY A 276 25.90 4.74 20.54
CA GLY A 276 26.92 3.87 21.12
C GLY A 276 26.39 2.54 21.67
N ARG A 277 25.22 2.08 21.23
CA ARG A 277 24.60 0.82 21.64
C ARG A 277 23.71 0.23 20.54
N TYR A 278 23.74 -1.07 20.35
CA TYR A 278 22.91 -1.77 19.35
C TYR A 278 21.43 -1.83 19.74
N TRP A 279 21.13 -1.89 21.03
CA TRP A 279 19.78 -2.07 21.55
C TRP A 279 19.65 -1.54 22.98
N GLY A 280 18.55 -0.88 23.29
CA GLY A 280 18.34 -0.27 24.62
C GLY A 280 16.88 -0.30 25.08
N TRP A 281 16.03 -1.10 24.42
CA TRP A 281 14.61 -1.20 24.75
C TRP A 281 13.87 0.15 24.70
N ASP A 282 14.33 1.04 23.82
CA ASP A 282 13.58 2.26 23.49
C ASP A 282 12.16 1.86 23.03
N PRO A 283 11.13 2.68 23.28
CA PRO A 283 9.76 2.33 22.85
C PRO A 283 9.64 1.94 21.38
N LYS A 284 10.38 2.62 20.49
CA LYS A 284 10.42 2.31 19.07
C LYS A 284 11.02 0.94 18.77
N GLU A 285 12.15 0.63 19.39
CA GLU A 285 12.84 -0.66 19.29
C GLU A 285 11.93 -1.79 19.80
N THR A 286 11.33 -1.59 20.97
CA THR A 286 10.43 -2.55 21.62
C THR A 286 9.25 -2.90 20.73
N TRP A 287 8.56 -1.92 20.17
CA TRP A 287 7.40 -2.16 19.31
C TRP A 287 7.77 -2.68 17.92
N ALA A 288 8.96 -2.36 17.41
CA ALA A 288 9.50 -2.98 16.20
C ALA A 288 9.74 -4.48 16.43
N PHE A 289 10.29 -4.85 17.60
CA PHE A 289 10.50 -6.24 18.02
C PHE A 289 9.17 -6.97 18.26
N ILE A 290 8.20 -6.36 18.93
CA ILE A 290 6.85 -6.95 19.11
C ILE A 290 6.23 -7.23 17.74
N THR A 291 6.31 -6.31 16.80
CA THR A 291 5.82 -6.52 15.43
C THR A 291 6.52 -7.72 14.77
N TRP A 292 7.84 -7.81 14.91
CA TRP A 292 8.62 -8.94 14.41
C TRP A 292 8.18 -10.27 15.04
N MET A 293 7.99 -10.31 16.36
CA MET A 293 7.53 -11.50 17.10
C MET A 293 6.16 -11.98 16.65
N VAL A 294 5.20 -11.07 16.45
CA VAL A 294 3.84 -11.41 16.00
C VAL A 294 3.87 -12.00 14.59
N TYR A 295 4.64 -11.40 13.67
CA TYR A 295 4.79 -11.97 12.32
C TYR A 295 5.59 -13.28 12.31
N THR A 296 6.56 -13.47 13.21
CA THR A 296 7.22 -14.76 13.43
C THR A 296 6.20 -15.81 13.84
N ALA A 297 5.36 -15.51 14.83
CA ALA A 297 4.30 -16.41 15.29
C ALA A 297 3.29 -16.72 14.16
N TYR A 298 2.92 -15.72 13.36
CA TYR A 298 2.06 -15.91 12.19
C TYR A 298 2.66 -16.91 11.20
N LEU A 299 3.92 -16.69 10.79
CA LEU A 299 4.57 -17.57 9.81
C LEU A 299 4.83 -18.96 10.36
N HIS A 300 5.24 -19.04 11.64
CA HIS A 300 5.44 -20.33 12.32
C HIS A 300 4.13 -21.12 12.39
N ALA A 301 3.04 -20.51 12.82
CA ALA A 301 1.74 -21.18 12.89
C ALA A 301 1.26 -21.66 11.51
N ARG A 302 1.55 -20.91 10.44
CA ARG A 302 1.23 -21.30 9.07
C ARG A 302 2.09 -22.45 8.56
N ALA A 303 3.38 -22.47 8.91
CA ALA A 303 4.33 -23.46 8.42
C ALA A 303 4.24 -24.79 9.19
N THR A 304 4.12 -24.75 10.52
CA THR A 304 4.22 -25.93 11.38
C THR A 304 2.87 -26.44 11.86
N ALA A 305 1.99 -25.56 12.35
CA ALA A 305 0.68 -25.94 12.88
C ALA A 305 -0.42 -25.98 11.79
N GLY A 306 -0.08 -25.73 10.52
CA GLY A 306 -1.01 -25.77 9.40
C GLY A 306 -2.14 -24.75 9.49
N TRP A 307 -2.00 -23.67 10.26
CA TRP A 307 -3.02 -22.65 10.39
C TRP A 307 -3.28 -21.98 9.04
N LYS A 308 -4.54 -21.98 8.62
CA LYS A 308 -5.03 -21.34 7.41
C LYS A 308 -6.31 -20.55 7.73
N GLY A 309 -6.66 -19.66 6.83
CA GLY A 309 -7.92 -18.94 6.94
C GLY A 309 -7.94 -17.97 8.13
N ARG A 310 -9.09 -17.91 8.82
CA ARG A 310 -9.41 -16.88 9.82
C ARG A 310 -8.40 -16.81 10.98
N LYS A 311 -7.99 -17.97 11.55
CA LYS A 311 -7.06 -17.98 12.68
C LYS A 311 -5.74 -17.27 12.33
N ALA A 312 -5.17 -17.61 11.18
CA ALA A 312 -3.95 -16.97 10.69
C ALA A 312 -4.19 -15.49 10.34
N ALA A 313 -5.31 -15.17 9.73
CA ALA A 313 -5.65 -13.79 9.38
C ALA A 313 -5.73 -12.87 10.60
N TYR A 314 -6.31 -13.31 11.70
CA TYR A 314 -6.36 -12.50 12.93
C TYR A 314 -4.96 -12.22 13.51
N VAL A 315 -4.05 -13.18 13.45
CA VAL A 315 -2.65 -12.96 13.87
C VAL A 315 -1.95 -11.97 12.93
N ALA A 316 -2.19 -12.06 11.62
CA ALA A 316 -1.65 -11.09 10.66
C ALA A 316 -2.19 -9.67 10.90
N LEU A 317 -3.49 -9.53 11.23
CA LEU A 317 -4.09 -8.24 11.60
C LEU A 317 -3.49 -7.70 12.89
N LEU A 318 -3.25 -8.54 13.90
CA LEU A 318 -2.57 -8.15 15.13
C LEU A 318 -1.15 -7.65 14.82
N GLY A 319 -0.40 -8.34 13.95
CA GLY A 319 0.93 -7.90 13.52
C GLY A 319 0.91 -6.53 12.85
N TYR A 320 -0.08 -6.26 12.00
CA TYR A 320 -0.22 -4.95 11.39
C TYR A 320 -0.66 -3.88 12.41
N ALA A 321 -1.51 -4.23 13.37
CA ALA A 321 -1.89 -3.32 14.44
C ALA A 321 -0.69 -2.92 15.31
N THR A 322 0.23 -3.87 15.64
CA THR A 322 1.47 -3.54 16.37
C THR A 322 2.40 -2.65 15.55
N PHE A 323 2.46 -2.86 14.22
CA PHE A 323 3.18 -1.96 13.33
C PHE A 323 2.58 -0.55 13.32
N LEU A 324 1.26 -0.41 13.19
CA LEU A 324 0.58 0.90 13.24
C LEU A 324 0.76 1.58 14.60
N PHE A 325 0.73 0.82 15.69
CA PHE A 325 1.01 1.34 17.02
C PHE A 325 2.42 1.91 17.11
N ASN A 326 3.42 1.15 16.61
CA ASN A 326 4.80 1.62 16.53
C ASN A 326 4.94 2.87 15.64
N TYR A 327 4.22 2.91 14.52
CA TYR A 327 4.29 4.03 13.59
C TYR A 327 3.61 5.29 14.12
N LEU A 328 2.39 5.20 14.66
CA LEU A 328 1.60 6.35 15.07
C LEU A 328 1.78 6.66 16.56
N VAL A 329 1.44 5.71 17.45
CA VAL A 329 1.36 5.97 18.88
C VAL A 329 2.73 6.21 19.49
N VAL A 330 3.70 5.36 19.18
CA VAL A 330 5.05 5.49 19.72
C VAL A 330 5.70 6.81 19.29
N ASN A 331 5.55 7.20 18.02
CA ASN A 331 6.19 8.44 17.56
C ASN A 331 5.52 9.72 18.06
N ILE A 332 4.23 9.69 18.37
CA ILE A 332 3.48 10.92 18.73
C ILE A 332 3.41 11.12 20.25
N TRP A 333 3.29 10.02 21.00
CA TRP A 333 2.99 10.11 22.45
C TRP A 333 4.06 9.52 23.36
N LEU A 334 5.00 8.70 22.85
CA LEU A 334 6.01 8.09 23.72
C LEU A 334 7.37 8.76 23.52
N VAL A 335 7.91 9.32 24.61
CA VAL A 335 9.24 9.93 24.62
C VAL A 335 10.31 8.83 24.57
N GLY A 336 11.30 8.98 23.68
CA GLY A 336 12.41 8.05 23.52
C GLY A 336 13.52 8.63 22.64
N PHE A 337 14.52 7.83 22.33
CA PHE A 337 15.64 8.23 21.47
C PHE A 337 15.21 8.57 20.03
N HIS A 338 14.02 8.16 19.61
CA HIS A 338 13.43 8.49 18.32
C HIS A 338 12.52 9.74 18.35
N SER A 339 12.49 10.49 19.45
CA SER A 339 11.61 11.66 19.61
C SER A 339 11.98 12.87 18.73
N TYR A 340 13.19 12.89 18.13
CA TYR A 340 13.59 13.92 17.17
C TYR A 340 13.01 13.71 15.76
N ALA A 341 12.03 12.85 15.62
CA ALA A 341 11.33 12.65 14.34
C ALA A 341 10.42 13.84 13.94
N GLY A 342 10.49 14.97 14.60
CA GLY A 342 9.84 16.23 14.20
C GLY A 342 8.42 16.42 14.74
N VAL A 343 8.01 15.65 15.73
CA VAL A 343 6.69 15.76 16.39
C VAL A 343 6.96 15.85 17.90
N GLY A 344 6.94 17.04 18.45
CA GLY A 344 7.17 17.30 19.88
C GLY A 344 7.27 18.77 20.15
#